data_f9b23ee98d1c2bebc1a500ba13f85828
#
_entry.id   f9b23ee98d1c2bebc1a500ba13f85828
#
_cell.length_a   1.000
_cell.length_b   1.000
_cell.length_c   1.000
_cell.angle_alpha   90.00
_cell.angle_beta   90.00
_cell.angle_gamma   90.00
#
_symmetry.space_group_name_H-M   'P 1'
#
loop_
_entity.id
_entity.type
_entity.pdbx_description
1 polymer ?
#
loop_
_entity_poly.entity_id
_entity_poly.type
_entity_poly.pdbx_seq_one_letter_code
_entity_poly.pdbx_strand_id
1 'polypeptide(L)'
;MFGVVFPDRSFPMDISAFSQIDTFHWVLDMNTFVGDSYDQVREICIFLLNNLSLPPDKALAVYVQSPGSPFVFCGAVTVARPSAVLSLPWPEPGGFGAGGQLQIAAAADAALPASAKIGVSVEELAALPSLDAAAEKRIEKVAMKVGENLFNFMQSFCGVDGSKLVVPMDILDRWFKKFQEKAKRDPDFLKGFAL
;
A
#
# COMPACT_ATOMS: atom_id res chain seq x y z
N MET A 1 -9.20 21.82 -0.45
CA MET A 1 -9.05 20.88 -1.55
C MET A 1 -9.14 19.43 -1.06
N PHE A 2 -8.23 18.92 -0.23
CA PHE A 2 -8.29 17.56 0.33
C PHE A 2 -7.96 17.55 1.82
N GLY A 3 -8.37 16.50 2.48
CA GLY A 3 -7.97 16.15 3.84
C GLY A 3 -7.44 14.73 3.89
N VAL A 4 -6.64 14.44 4.91
CA VAL A 4 -6.10 13.12 5.18
C VAL A 4 -6.24 12.76 6.65
N VAL A 5 -6.30 11.46 6.92
CA VAL A 5 -6.17 10.92 8.27
C VAL A 5 -5.38 9.61 8.19
N PHE A 6 -4.48 9.40 9.12
CA PHE A 6 -3.84 8.11 9.32
C PHE A 6 -4.65 7.36 10.37
N PRO A 7 -5.36 6.28 9.99
CA PRO A 7 -6.20 5.52 10.91
C PRO A 7 -5.44 5.12 12.18
N ASP A 8 -6.07 5.31 13.34
CA ASP A 8 -5.51 5.04 14.67
C ASP A 8 -4.20 5.80 15.03
N ARG A 9 -3.80 6.77 14.20
CA ARG A 9 -2.51 7.48 14.34
C ARG A 9 -2.61 9.00 14.38
N SER A 10 -3.59 9.60 13.69
CA SER A 10 -3.70 11.05 13.62
C SER A 10 -5.15 11.54 13.72
N PHE A 11 -5.29 12.81 14.11
CA PHE A 11 -6.49 13.57 13.82
C PHE A 11 -6.57 13.89 12.31
N PRO A 12 -7.76 14.25 11.79
CA PRO A 12 -7.88 14.76 10.42
C PRO A 12 -6.97 15.97 10.21
N MET A 13 -6.24 15.94 9.12
CA MET A 13 -5.36 17.03 8.67
C MET A 13 -5.83 17.51 7.32
N ASP A 14 -5.69 18.78 7.06
CA ASP A 14 -5.94 19.38 5.76
C ASP A 14 -4.62 19.59 4.99
N ILE A 15 -4.74 20.23 3.83
CA ILE A 15 -3.61 20.51 2.94
C ILE A 15 -2.48 21.31 3.62
N SER A 16 -2.75 22.04 4.69
CA SER A 16 -1.75 22.85 5.40
C SER A 16 -0.68 22.01 6.12
N ALA A 17 -0.97 20.73 6.38
CA ALA A 17 0.02 19.80 6.91
C ALA A 17 1.09 19.41 5.88
N PHE A 18 0.84 19.65 4.59
CA PHE A 18 1.73 19.33 3.49
C PHE A 18 2.52 20.57 3.03
N SER A 19 3.77 20.37 2.66
CA SER A 19 4.54 21.36 1.93
C SER A 19 4.12 21.36 0.48
N GLN A 20 3.64 22.49 -0.02
CA GLN A 20 3.32 22.63 -1.44
C GLN A 20 4.61 22.83 -2.24
N ILE A 21 4.85 21.94 -3.21
CA ILE A 21 6.03 21.99 -4.09
C ILE A 21 5.74 22.88 -5.30
N ASP A 22 4.56 22.71 -5.89
CA ASP A 22 4.05 23.55 -6.97
C ASP A 22 2.50 23.56 -6.96
N THR A 23 1.89 24.07 -8.02
CA THR A 23 0.43 24.25 -8.11
C THR A 23 -0.35 22.93 -7.92
N PHE A 24 0.25 21.78 -8.28
CA PHE A 24 -0.43 20.49 -8.32
C PHE A 24 0.22 19.41 -7.45
N HIS A 25 1.31 19.73 -6.75
CA HIS A 25 2.07 18.75 -5.96
C HIS A 25 2.26 19.19 -4.52
N TRP A 26 2.00 18.28 -3.59
CA TRP A 26 2.17 18.46 -2.15
C TRP A 26 2.94 17.26 -1.59
N VAL A 27 3.76 17.52 -0.59
CA VAL A 27 4.56 16.48 0.07
C VAL A 27 4.45 16.62 1.59
N LEU A 28 4.20 15.49 2.25
CA LEU A 28 4.30 15.36 3.70
C LEU A 28 5.59 14.61 4.03
N ASP A 29 6.45 15.22 4.85
CA ASP A 29 7.65 14.57 5.38
C ASP A 29 7.27 13.72 6.60
N MET A 30 7.41 12.41 6.47
CA MET A 30 7.02 11.47 7.52
C MET A 30 7.94 11.52 8.73
N ASN A 31 9.19 11.97 8.57
CA ASN A 31 10.11 12.09 9.69
C ASN A 31 9.68 13.19 10.66
N THR A 32 9.08 14.28 10.15
CA THR A 32 8.48 15.32 10.99
C THR A 32 7.18 14.88 11.66
N PHE A 33 6.46 13.92 11.06
CA PHE A 33 5.17 13.45 11.55
C PHE A 33 5.27 12.27 12.52
N VAL A 34 6.08 11.23 12.18
CA VAL A 34 6.20 9.99 12.97
C VAL A 34 7.65 9.56 13.25
N GLY A 35 8.63 10.34 12.79
CA GLY A 35 10.05 9.98 12.91
C GLY A 35 10.42 8.75 12.08
N ASP A 36 11.37 7.97 12.57
CA ASP A 36 11.92 6.80 11.86
C ASP A 36 10.96 5.62 11.76
N SER A 37 9.78 5.70 12.40
CA SER A 37 8.77 4.64 12.41
C SER A 37 7.72 4.80 11.30
N TYR A 38 8.02 5.49 10.21
CA TYR A 38 7.11 5.74 9.09
C TYR A 38 6.54 4.45 8.48
N ASP A 39 7.34 3.40 8.47
CA ASP A 39 6.99 2.08 7.94
C ASP A 39 5.89 1.37 8.74
N GLN A 40 5.61 1.82 9.96
CA GLN A 40 4.49 1.35 10.77
C GLN A 40 3.15 2.00 10.39
N VAL A 41 3.18 3.10 9.63
CA VAL A 41 1.98 3.74 9.08
C VAL A 41 1.61 3.03 7.80
N ARG A 42 0.61 2.15 7.84
CA ARG A 42 0.27 1.23 6.76
C ARG A 42 -0.85 1.71 5.86
N GLU A 43 -1.64 2.66 6.32
CA GLU A 43 -2.82 3.15 5.62
C GLU A 43 -2.96 4.67 5.75
N ILE A 44 -3.53 5.28 4.73
CA ILE A 44 -3.97 6.66 4.73
C ILE A 44 -5.41 6.70 4.22
N CYS A 45 -6.28 7.38 4.94
CA CYS A 45 -7.57 7.80 4.41
C CYS A 45 -7.39 9.19 3.80
N ILE A 46 -7.67 9.31 2.50
CA ILE A 46 -7.66 10.59 1.79
C ILE A 46 -9.08 10.90 1.30
N PHE A 47 -9.48 12.17 1.35
CA PHE A 47 -10.82 12.60 0.94
C PHE A 47 -10.81 14.02 0.39
N LEU A 48 -11.71 14.29 -0.56
CA LEU A 48 -11.98 15.63 -1.06
C LEU A 48 -12.87 16.38 -0.07
N LEU A 49 -12.52 17.63 0.24
CA LEU A 49 -13.30 18.47 1.15
C LEU A 49 -14.58 19.02 0.50
N ASN A 50 -14.60 19.11 -0.82
CA ASN A 50 -15.79 19.47 -1.58
C ASN A 50 -15.67 18.97 -3.03
N ASN A 51 -16.80 18.89 -3.71
CA ASN A 51 -16.91 18.40 -5.09
C ASN A 51 -16.44 19.40 -6.18
N LEU A 52 -16.18 20.64 -5.81
CA LEU A 52 -15.70 21.67 -6.74
C LEU A 52 -14.19 21.78 -6.77
N SER A 53 -13.50 21.01 -5.91
CA SER A 53 -12.05 21.10 -5.75
C SER A 53 -11.26 20.43 -6.86
N LEU A 54 -11.90 19.58 -7.66
CA LEU A 54 -11.23 18.75 -8.65
C LEU A 54 -12.11 18.64 -9.91
N PRO A 55 -11.57 18.88 -11.13
CA PRO A 55 -12.27 18.61 -12.38
C PRO A 55 -12.60 17.10 -12.55
N PRO A 56 -13.66 16.75 -13.30
CA PRO A 56 -14.09 15.35 -13.46
C PRO A 56 -13.07 14.45 -14.17
N ASP A 57 -12.21 15.02 -14.99
CA ASP A 57 -11.14 14.36 -15.75
C ASP A 57 -9.83 14.24 -14.96
N LYS A 58 -9.78 14.81 -13.76
CA LYS A 58 -8.64 14.80 -12.87
C LYS A 58 -8.84 13.83 -11.69
N ALA A 59 -7.72 13.38 -11.16
CA ALA A 59 -7.65 12.61 -9.93
C ALA A 59 -6.63 13.23 -8.99
N LEU A 60 -6.84 13.04 -7.70
CA LEU A 60 -5.87 13.35 -6.67
C LEU A 60 -5.13 12.05 -6.32
N ALA A 61 -3.94 11.89 -6.86
CA ALA A 61 -3.10 10.71 -6.73
C ALA A 61 -2.24 10.77 -5.48
N VAL A 62 -2.00 9.62 -4.86
CA VAL A 62 -1.18 9.45 -3.65
C VAL A 62 -0.02 8.53 -3.93
N TYR A 63 1.14 8.94 -3.47
CA TYR A 63 2.42 8.22 -3.63
C TYR A 63 3.14 8.13 -2.30
N VAL A 64 3.94 7.08 -2.13
CA VAL A 64 4.89 6.93 -1.01
C VAL A 64 6.31 6.83 -1.52
N GLN A 65 7.25 7.32 -0.72
CA GLN A 65 8.67 7.24 -0.98
C GLN A 65 9.42 6.90 0.31
N SER A 66 10.18 5.81 0.32
CA SER A 66 11.16 5.52 1.38
C SER A 66 12.48 6.22 1.10
N PRO A 67 13.34 6.41 2.10
CA PRO A 67 14.67 6.96 1.90
C PRO A 67 15.44 6.22 0.80
N GLY A 68 15.95 6.96 -0.18
CA GLY A 68 16.71 6.41 -1.31
C GLY A 68 15.91 5.65 -2.36
N SER A 69 14.57 5.64 -2.29
CA SER A 69 13.72 4.96 -3.27
C SER A 69 12.95 5.97 -4.15
N PRO A 70 12.42 5.55 -5.32
CA PRO A 70 11.48 6.34 -6.10
C PRO A 70 10.11 6.41 -5.42
N PHE A 71 9.25 7.34 -5.87
CA PHE A 71 7.86 7.36 -5.50
C PHE A 71 7.09 6.17 -6.06
N VAL A 72 6.26 5.54 -5.23
CA VAL A 72 5.39 4.41 -5.58
C VAL A 72 3.94 4.83 -5.46
N PHE A 73 3.16 4.61 -6.52
CA PHE A 73 1.73 4.91 -6.55
C PHE A 73 0.95 4.03 -5.58
N CYS A 74 0.09 4.65 -4.76
CA CYS A 74 -0.76 3.97 -3.77
C CYS A 74 -2.23 3.90 -4.20
N GLY A 75 -2.67 4.87 -4.96
CA GLY A 75 -4.07 5.01 -5.38
C GLY A 75 -4.46 6.46 -5.56
N ALA A 76 -5.73 6.71 -5.89
CA ALA A 76 -6.23 8.06 -6.06
C ALA A 76 -7.70 8.18 -5.67
N VAL A 77 -8.15 9.43 -5.47
CA VAL A 77 -9.55 9.81 -5.32
C VAL A 77 -9.97 10.74 -6.45
N THR A 78 -11.24 10.70 -6.81
CA THR A 78 -11.85 11.49 -7.88
C THR A 78 -13.15 12.10 -7.36
N VAL A 79 -13.79 12.97 -8.15
CA VAL A 79 -15.11 13.50 -7.79
C VAL A 79 -16.15 12.37 -7.70
N ALA A 80 -16.05 11.34 -8.55
CA ALA A 80 -16.95 10.18 -8.52
C ALA A 80 -16.65 9.24 -7.32
N ARG A 81 -15.41 9.23 -6.82
CA ARG A 81 -14.96 8.48 -5.66
C ARG A 81 -14.21 9.41 -4.71
N PRO A 82 -14.92 10.23 -3.93
CA PRO A 82 -14.34 11.36 -3.21
C PRO A 82 -13.51 11.00 -1.99
N SER A 83 -13.51 9.74 -1.59
CA SER A 83 -12.69 9.26 -0.45
C SER A 83 -12.22 7.83 -0.68
N ALA A 84 -11.06 7.50 -0.15
CA ALA A 84 -10.51 6.15 -0.17
C ALA A 84 -9.58 5.93 1.04
N VAL A 85 -9.56 4.69 1.53
CA VAL A 85 -8.48 4.20 2.39
C VAL A 85 -7.47 3.49 1.49
N LEU A 86 -6.26 4.02 1.44
CA LEU A 86 -5.17 3.53 0.61
C LEU A 86 -4.12 2.87 1.47
N SER A 87 -3.61 1.73 1.02
CA SER A 87 -2.43 1.11 1.64
C SER A 87 -1.17 1.83 1.21
N LEU A 88 -0.23 1.95 2.13
CA LEU A 88 1.07 2.56 1.94
C LEU A 88 2.13 1.47 1.82
N PRO A 89 2.44 0.99 0.61
CA PRO A 89 3.43 -0.06 0.38
C PRO A 89 4.83 0.56 0.37
N TRP A 90 5.33 0.91 1.56
CA TRP A 90 6.66 1.50 1.67
C TRP A 90 7.69 0.64 0.96
N PRO A 91 8.40 1.15 -0.08
CA PRO A 91 9.48 0.42 -0.74
C PRO A 91 10.65 0.21 0.23
N GLU A 92 11.39 -0.88 0.03
CA GLU A 92 12.62 -1.11 0.79
C GLU A 92 13.59 0.06 0.57
N PRO A 93 14.22 0.60 1.64
CA PRO A 93 15.18 1.69 1.52
C PRO A 93 16.31 1.31 0.54
N GLY A 94 16.54 2.15 -0.48
CA GLY A 94 17.53 1.89 -1.53
C GLY A 94 17.14 0.82 -2.55
N GLY A 95 15.91 0.26 -2.48
CA GLY A 95 15.43 -0.74 -3.42
C GLY A 95 14.99 -0.12 -4.76
N PHE A 96 15.41 -0.73 -5.88
CA PHE A 96 14.86 -0.42 -7.20
C PHE A 96 13.49 -1.11 -7.32
N GLY A 97 12.40 -0.37 -7.08
CA GLY A 97 11.05 -0.91 -7.21
C GLY A 97 10.73 -1.33 -8.64
N ALA A 98 10.41 -2.62 -8.83
CA ALA A 98 9.80 -3.10 -10.05
C ALA A 98 8.32 -2.68 -10.08
N GLY A 99 8.01 -1.53 -10.67
CA GLY A 99 6.61 -1.10 -10.84
C GLY A 99 6.50 0.37 -11.22
N GLY A 100 6.22 0.64 -12.49
CA GLY A 100 5.66 1.88 -13.02
C GLY A 100 6.38 3.18 -12.64
N GLN A 101 7.41 3.52 -13.40
CA GLN A 101 8.03 4.84 -13.36
C GLN A 101 7.05 5.90 -13.84
N LEU A 102 6.49 6.68 -12.90
CA LEU A 102 6.23 8.09 -13.20
C LEU A 102 7.43 8.87 -12.65
N GLN A 103 8.31 9.26 -13.56
CA GLN A 103 9.34 10.24 -13.26
C GLN A 103 8.63 11.58 -13.03
N ILE A 104 8.39 11.93 -11.77
CA ILE A 104 8.40 13.34 -11.43
C ILE A 104 9.87 13.75 -11.68
N ALA A 105 10.10 14.54 -12.72
CA ALA A 105 11.41 15.01 -13.09
C ALA A 105 12.02 15.81 -11.94
N ALA A 106 12.64 15.12 -10.99
CA ALA A 106 13.57 15.73 -10.07
C ALA A 106 14.82 16.05 -10.84
N ALA A 107 15.17 17.33 -10.88
CA ALA A 107 16.40 17.82 -11.46
C ALA A 107 17.58 16.93 -11.06
N ALA A 108 18.37 16.55 -12.05
CA ALA A 108 19.59 15.76 -11.90
C ALA A 108 20.60 16.56 -11.07
N ASP A 109 20.51 16.48 -9.74
CA ASP A 109 21.54 16.81 -8.73
C ASP A 109 20.99 16.69 -7.29
N ALA A 110 19.83 16.05 -7.10
CA ALA A 110 19.28 15.89 -5.76
C ALA A 110 19.92 14.67 -5.08
N ALA A 111 20.61 14.92 -3.96
CA ALA A 111 20.97 13.87 -3.01
C ALA A 111 19.73 12.97 -2.76
N LEU A 112 19.96 11.64 -2.66
CA LEU A 112 18.92 10.68 -2.38
C LEU A 112 18.03 11.18 -1.22
N PRO A 113 16.69 11.10 -1.31
CA PRO A 113 15.82 11.61 -0.27
C PRO A 113 16.18 11.01 1.09
N ALA A 114 16.52 11.87 2.03
CA ALA A 114 16.96 11.46 3.38
C ALA A 114 15.79 11.06 4.28
N SER A 115 14.54 11.35 3.89
CA SER A 115 13.33 11.08 4.66
C SER A 115 12.28 10.34 3.85
N ALA A 116 11.43 9.57 4.54
CA ALA A 116 10.23 9.00 3.96
C ALA A 116 9.19 10.10 3.69
N LYS A 117 8.49 10.00 2.56
CA LYS A 117 7.55 11.03 2.13
C LYS A 117 6.25 10.44 1.62
N ILE A 118 5.16 11.17 1.82
CA ILE A 118 3.90 10.98 1.11
C ILE A 118 3.73 12.13 0.14
N GLY A 119 3.63 11.82 -1.15
CA GLY A 119 3.33 12.76 -2.21
C GLY A 119 1.84 12.73 -2.55
N VAL A 120 1.26 13.89 -2.80
CA VAL A 120 -0.10 14.03 -3.33
C VAL A 120 -0.03 14.93 -4.55
N SER A 121 -0.63 14.51 -5.67
CA SER A 121 -0.63 15.27 -6.91
C SER A 121 -1.99 15.27 -7.60
N VAL A 122 -2.28 16.34 -8.35
CA VAL A 122 -3.42 16.41 -9.25
C VAL A 122 -2.97 15.97 -10.64
N GLU A 123 -3.55 14.89 -11.13
CA GLU A 123 -3.14 14.27 -12.40
C GLU A 123 -4.34 13.98 -13.31
N GLU A 124 -4.06 13.74 -14.59
CA GLU A 124 -5.08 13.25 -15.53
C GLU A 124 -5.52 11.85 -15.11
N LEU A 125 -6.82 11.65 -14.92
CA LEU A 125 -7.37 10.34 -14.54
C LEU A 125 -6.98 9.25 -15.55
N ALA A 126 -6.93 9.59 -16.85
CA ALA A 126 -6.56 8.66 -17.91
C ALA A 126 -5.07 8.26 -17.90
N ALA A 127 -4.20 9.03 -17.25
CA ALA A 127 -2.77 8.74 -17.16
C ALA A 127 -2.41 7.86 -15.97
N LEU A 128 -3.32 7.73 -14.99
CA LEU A 128 -3.08 6.94 -13.79
C LEU A 128 -3.21 5.44 -14.06
N PRO A 129 -2.46 4.61 -13.31
CA PRO A 129 -2.74 3.18 -13.22
C PRO A 129 -4.20 2.95 -12.81
N SER A 130 -4.81 1.84 -13.27
CA SER A 130 -6.16 1.47 -12.86
C SER A 130 -6.29 1.57 -11.34
N LEU A 131 -7.30 2.30 -10.86
CA LEU A 131 -7.56 2.46 -9.41
C LEU A 131 -7.85 1.11 -8.73
N ASP A 132 -8.30 0.13 -9.51
CA ASP A 132 -8.61 -1.21 -9.04
C ASP A 132 -7.40 -2.14 -9.09
N ALA A 133 -6.36 -1.84 -9.90
CA ALA A 133 -5.16 -2.69 -10.03
C ALA A 133 -4.39 -2.83 -8.70
N ALA A 134 -4.42 -1.82 -7.84
CA ALA A 134 -3.80 -1.91 -6.51
C ALA A 134 -4.60 -2.85 -5.58
N ALA A 135 -5.93 -2.83 -5.68
CA ALA A 135 -6.80 -3.74 -4.92
C ALA A 135 -6.66 -5.18 -5.44
N GLU A 136 -6.63 -5.37 -6.76
CA GLU A 136 -6.42 -6.67 -7.41
C GLU A 136 -5.08 -7.29 -7.01
N LYS A 137 -3.98 -6.55 -7.07
CA LYS A 137 -2.65 -7.00 -6.61
C LYS A 137 -2.64 -7.38 -5.13
N ARG A 138 -3.41 -6.68 -4.28
CA ARG A 138 -3.53 -7.06 -2.86
C ARG A 138 -4.24 -8.40 -2.70
N ILE A 139 -5.34 -8.60 -3.41
CA ILE A 139 -6.09 -9.88 -3.39
C ILE A 139 -5.20 -11.00 -3.89
N GLU A 140 -4.50 -10.79 -5.00
CA GLU A 140 -3.53 -11.76 -5.54
C GLU A 140 -2.44 -12.10 -4.53
N LYS A 141 -1.82 -11.10 -3.90
CA LYS A 141 -0.80 -11.29 -2.88
C LYS A 141 -1.32 -12.08 -1.68
N VAL A 142 -2.52 -11.77 -1.19
CA VAL A 142 -3.18 -12.51 -0.11
C VAL A 142 -3.41 -13.96 -0.53
N ALA A 143 -3.95 -14.19 -1.73
CA ALA A 143 -4.22 -15.53 -2.24
C ALA A 143 -2.92 -16.36 -2.37
N MET A 144 -1.85 -15.77 -2.88
CA MET A 144 -0.53 -16.41 -2.97
C MET A 144 0.01 -16.79 -1.60
N LYS A 145 -0.03 -15.89 -0.62
CA LYS A 145 0.43 -16.18 0.76
C LYS A 145 -0.41 -17.25 1.44
N VAL A 146 -1.74 -17.27 1.22
CA VAL A 146 -2.61 -18.34 1.74
C VAL A 146 -2.22 -19.68 1.11
N GLY A 147 -1.98 -19.71 -0.21
CA GLY A 147 -1.51 -20.89 -0.93
C GLY A 147 -0.15 -21.39 -0.41
N GLU A 148 0.79 -20.48 -0.18
CA GLU A 148 2.11 -20.79 0.39
C GLU A 148 1.97 -21.36 1.82
N ASN A 149 1.12 -20.78 2.64
CA ASN A 149 0.84 -21.28 3.99
C ASN A 149 0.27 -22.70 3.97
N LEU A 150 -0.68 -22.97 3.05
CA LEU A 150 -1.21 -24.32 2.84
C LEU A 150 -0.12 -25.29 2.38
N PHE A 151 0.67 -24.90 1.39
CA PHE A 151 1.75 -25.73 0.84
C PHE A 151 2.79 -26.09 1.92
N ASN A 152 3.24 -25.12 2.70
CA ASN A 152 4.17 -25.34 3.80
C ASN A 152 3.58 -26.24 4.89
N PHE A 153 2.26 -26.10 5.16
CA PHE A 153 1.59 -27.01 6.09
C PHE A 153 1.56 -28.43 5.56
N MET A 154 1.20 -28.62 4.28
CA MET A 154 1.19 -29.95 3.65
C MET A 154 2.57 -30.58 3.65
N GLN A 155 3.62 -29.84 3.31
CA GLN A 155 5.00 -30.32 3.32
C GLN A 155 5.43 -30.86 4.68
N SER A 156 4.96 -30.28 5.78
CA SER A 156 5.32 -30.73 7.13
C SER A 156 4.77 -32.12 7.51
N PHE A 157 3.86 -32.67 6.70
CA PHE A 157 3.23 -33.97 6.93
C PHE A 157 3.42 -34.97 5.77
N CYS A 158 4.15 -34.58 4.72
CA CYS A 158 4.29 -35.40 3.55
C CYS A 158 5.38 -36.45 3.69
N GLY A 159 5.09 -37.66 3.18
CA GLY A 159 6.09 -38.65 2.79
C GLY A 159 6.39 -38.52 1.29
N VAL A 160 7.60 -38.84 0.87
CA VAL A 160 7.99 -38.90 -0.54
C VAL A 160 7.94 -40.37 -0.99
N ASP A 161 7.12 -40.67 -1.99
CA ASP A 161 7.08 -41.95 -2.67
C ASP A 161 7.39 -41.76 -4.15
N GLY A 162 8.66 -41.93 -4.50
CA GLY A 162 9.17 -41.64 -5.84
C GLY A 162 9.02 -40.17 -6.21
N SER A 163 8.25 -39.86 -7.28
CA SER A 163 7.94 -38.50 -7.73
C SER A 163 6.62 -37.95 -7.17
N LYS A 164 5.97 -38.69 -6.24
CA LYS A 164 4.66 -38.32 -5.69
C LYS A 164 4.79 -37.84 -4.25
N LEU A 165 4.05 -36.80 -3.94
CA LEU A 165 3.85 -36.29 -2.57
C LEU A 165 2.66 -37.05 -1.96
N VAL A 166 2.90 -37.84 -0.92
CA VAL A 166 1.85 -38.58 -0.20
C VAL A 166 1.53 -37.81 1.08
N VAL A 167 0.27 -37.40 1.21
CA VAL A 167 -0.23 -36.69 2.38
C VAL A 167 -1.43 -37.42 2.99
N PRO A 168 -1.69 -37.28 4.30
CA PRO A 168 -2.90 -37.83 4.93
C PRO A 168 -4.17 -37.33 4.25
N MET A 169 -5.21 -38.13 4.09
CA MET A 169 -6.47 -37.74 3.44
C MET A 169 -7.16 -36.58 4.15
N ASP A 170 -6.96 -36.42 5.45
CA ASP A 170 -7.57 -35.36 6.28
C ASP A 170 -6.70 -34.08 6.36
N ILE A 171 -5.62 -33.96 5.55
CA ILE A 171 -4.64 -32.88 5.67
C ILE A 171 -5.26 -31.49 5.45
N LEU A 172 -6.19 -31.38 4.50
CA LEU A 172 -6.88 -30.12 4.19
C LEU A 172 -7.81 -29.71 5.32
N ASP A 173 -8.55 -30.64 5.91
CA ASP A 173 -9.44 -30.36 7.03
C ASP A 173 -8.65 -29.92 8.27
N ARG A 174 -7.53 -30.57 8.53
CA ARG A 174 -6.62 -30.17 9.62
C ARG A 174 -6.02 -28.78 9.39
N TRP A 175 -5.57 -28.50 8.17
CA TRP A 175 -5.06 -27.16 7.84
C TRP A 175 -6.14 -26.11 8.01
N PHE A 176 -7.33 -26.33 7.42
CA PHE A 176 -8.42 -25.36 7.45
C PHE A 176 -8.89 -25.05 8.87
N LYS A 177 -9.04 -26.07 9.71
CA LYS A 177 -9.37 -25.90 11.13
C LYS A 177 -8.32 -25.06 11.85
N LYS A 178 -7.03 -25.39 11.66
CA LYS A 178 -5.92 -24.70 12.29
C LYS A 178 -5.79 -23.24 11.81
N PHE A 179 -6.02 -23.03 10.52
CA PHE A 179 -6.04 -21.69 9.91
C PHE A 179 -7.17 -20.83 10.50
N GLN A 180 -8.39 -21.36 10.58
CA GLN A 180 -9.53 -20.66 11.18
C GLN A 180 -9.31 -20.35 12.67
N GLU A 181 -8.80 -21.30 13.43
CA GLU A 181 -8.53 -21.11 14.87
C GLU A 181 -7.49 -19.99 15.07
N LYS A 182 -6.44 -19.97 14.24
CA LYS A 182 -5.41 -18.93 14.29
C LYS A 182 -5.95 -17.56 13.89
N ALA A 183 -6.74 -17.50 12.82
CA ALA A 183 -7.38 -16.26 12.37
C ALA A 183 -8.35 -15.68 13.41
N LYS A 184 -9.05 -16.53 14.20
CA LYS A 184 -9.94 -16.08 15.27
C LYS A 184 -9.19 -15.61 16.52
N ARG A 185 -8.05 -16.24 16.83
CA ARG A 185 -7.26 -15.94 18.03
C ARG A 185 -6.38 -14.71 17.87
N ASP A 186 -5.86 -14.51 16.66
CA ASP A 186 -4.89 -13.49 16.33
C ASP A 186 -5.40 -12.64 15.14
N PRO A 187 -5.99 -11.46 15.42
CA PRO A 187 -6.47 -10.56 14.36
C PRO A 187 -5.35 -10.11 13.40
N ASP A 188 -4.09 -10.08 13.88
CA ASP A 188 -2.95 -9.66 13.06
C ASP A 188 -2.44 -10.77 12.15
N PHE A 189 -2.81 -12.02 12.42
CA PHE A 189 -2.47 -13.15 11.56
C PHE A 189 -2.92 -12.94 10.11
N LEU A 190 -4.17 -12.49 9.90
CA LEU A 190 -4.69 -12.21 8.56
C LEU A 190 -4.06 -10.94 7.94
N LYS A 191 -3.73 -9.94 8.77
CA LYS A 191 -3.02 -8.75 8.29
C LYS A 191 -1.64 -9.11 7.70
N GLY A 192 -0.94 -10.11 8.28
CA GLY A 192 0.31 -10.62 7.76
C GLY A 192 0.24 -11.20 6.33
N PHE A 193 -0.96 -11.54 5.84
CA PHE A 193 -1.18 -11.96 4.45
C PHE A 193 -1.45 -10.77 3.51
N ALA A 194 -1.89 -9.64 4.03
CA ALA A 194 -2.21 -8.44 3.25
C ALA A 194 -1.03 -7.46 3.10
N LEU A 195 0.04 -7.65 3.88
CA LEU A 195 1.24 -6.79 3.92
C LEU A 195 2.34 -7.25 2.94
#